data_9697d821ee11098cdf6601a461570007
#
_entry.id   9697d821ee11098cdf6601a461570007
#
_cell.length_a   1.000
_cell.length_b   1.000
_cell.length_c   1.000
_cell.angle_alpha   90.00
_cell.angle_beta   90.00
_cell.angle_gamma   90.00
#
_symmetry.space_group_name_H-M   'P 1'
#
loop_
_entity.id
_entity.type
_entity.pdbx_description
1 polymer ?
#
loop_
_entity_poly.entity_id
_entity_poly.type
_entity_poly.pdbx_seq_one_letter_code
_entity_poly.pdbx_strand_id
1 'polypeptide(L)'
;MKIEKKNITMKDIAEMAGVTKTTISRYFNGGYIKKETKEKIAKIIKEYNYEPNTFARLKARRSYIIGIIVPALDSIVTSRVLTGLEKTFREKNYIPIIMNTNHQNELELKYMEKLERLNVDGIVLSATYITDEHKKIFKNLDVPIVIYGQEYDEGISIVNDDYNAGVEIGEYIGKKNHKNIGFISVDEKDVAIGVNRKNGVIDGLKKYGIENINVELADFSYDSAKIATKNLLKNNKVDTIICSTDRQAHSVYMIIKEMGLKIPDDISVISFGGYEIDAIIDPQLSTIKFN
;
A
#
# COMPACT_ATOMS: atom_id res chain seq x y z
N MET A 1 -34.91 32.83 9.52
CA MET A 1 -34.80 33.08 8.07
C MET A 1 -33.54 32.34 7.59
N LYS A 2 -33.66 31.16 6.96
CA LYS A 2 -32.53 30.46 6.38
C LYS A 2 -32.10 31.22 5.14
N ILE A 3 -30.90 31.81 5.19
CA ILE A 3 -30.25 32.40 4.02
C ILE A 3 -29.91 31.23 3.09
N GLU A 4 -30.61 31.12 1.96
CA GLU A 4 -30.21 30.21 0.88
C GLU A 4 -28.77 30.51 0.50
N LYS A 5 -27.85 29.58 0.70
CA LYS A 5 -26.48 29.65 0.21
C LYS A 5 -26.53 29.62 -1.30
N LYS A 6 -26.60 30.77 -1.95
CA LYS A 6 -26.43 30.90 -3.40
C LYS A 6 -25.06 30.28 -3.72
N ASN A 7 -25.04 29.24 -4.54
CA ASN A 7 -23.78 28.62 -4.99
C ASN A 7 -23.03 29.64 -5.86
N ILE A 8 -22.13 30.38 -5.23
CA ILE A 8 -21.30 31.40 -5.90
C ILE A 8 -20.35 30.67 -6.83
N THR A 9 -20.27 31.15 -8.08
CA THR A 9 -19.40 30.57 -9.10
C THR A 9 -18.10 31.38 -9.26
N MET A 10 -17.11 30.79 -9.95
CA MET A 10 -15.89 31.52 -10.32
C MET A 10 -16.20 32.77 -11.18
N LYS A 11 -17.28 32.77 -11.90
CA LYS A 11 -17.72 33.94 -12.70
C LYS A 11 -18.19 35.05 -11.76
N ASP A 12 -18.96 34.72 -10.74
CA ASP A 12 -19.45 35.73 -9.78
C ASP A 12 -18.29 36.37 -9.01
N ILE A 13 -17.30 35.56 -8.58
CA ILE A 13 -16.07 36.10 -7.95
C ILE A 13 -15.31 37.02 -8.89
N ALA A 14 -15.22 36.67 -10.18
CA ALA A 14 -14.55 37.51 -11.16
C ALA A 14 -15.25 38.86 -11.34
N GLU A 15 -16.59 38.86 -11.41
CA GLU A 15 -17.39 40.07 -11.50
C GLU A 15 -17.25 40.95 -10.27
N MET A 16 -17.35 40.39 -9.06
CA MET A 16 -17.14 41.14 -7.80
C MET A 16 -15.74 41.72 -7.67
N ALA A 17 -14.71 41.00 -8.14
CA ALA A 17 -13.34 41.46 -8.12
C ALA A 17 -13.01 42.47 -9.25
N GLY A 18 -13.89 42.61 -10.25
CA GLY A 18 -13.65 43.45 -11.44
C GLY A 18 -12.52 42.91 -12.32
N VAL A 19 -12.41 41.56 -12.42
CA VAL A 19 -11.37 40.90 -13.21
C VAL A 19 -11.99 39.84 -14.12
N THR A 20 -11.16 39.25 -14.99
CA THR A 20 -11.62 38.17 -15.87
C THR A 20 -11.62 36.84 -15.11
N LYS A 21 -12.45 35.88 -15.55
CA LYS A 21 -12.43 34.50 -15.05
C LYS A 21 -11.02 33.86 -15.14
N THR A 22 -10.25 34.22 -16.17
CA THR A 22 -8.85 33.79 -16.33
C THR A 22 -7.94 34.31 -15.21
N THR A 23 -8.19 35.52 -14.71
CA THR A 23 -7.43 36.10 -13.58
C THR A 23 -7.73 35.35 -12.28
N ILE A 24 -9.00 34.99 -12.05
CA ILE A 24 -9.38 34.15 -10.88
C ILE A 24 -8.75 32.76 -11.01
N SER A 25 -8.77 32.16 -12.21
CA SER A 25 -8.07 30.89 -12.45
C SER A 25 -6.58 30.96 -12.16
N ARG A 26 -5.90 32.04 -12.56
CA ARG A 26 -4.49 32.27 -12.22
C ARG A 26 -4.27 32.40 -10.70
N TYR A 27 -5.20 33.05 -9.99
CA TYR A 27 -5.13 33.17 -8.52
C TYR A 27 -5.05 31.80 -7.85
N PHE A 28 -5.93 30.87 -8.23
CA PHE A 28 -5.97 29.54 -7.65
C PHE A 28 -4.84 28.61 -8.13
N ASN A 29 -4.29 28.86 -9.32
CA ASN A 29 -3.23 28.05 -9.93
C ASN A 29 -1.80 28.61 -9.72
N GLY A 30 -1.64 29.60 -8.85
CA GLY A 30 -0.33 30.17 -8.52
C GLY A 30 0.29 31.02 -9.63
N GLY A 31 -0.47 31.43 -10.64
CA GLY A 31 0.00 32.29 -11.71
C GLY A 31 0.25 33.74 -11.24
N TYR A 32 1.03 34.49 -12.01
CA TYR A 32 1.33 35.88 -11.69
C TYR A 32 0.08 36.76 -11.72
N ILE A 33 -0.16 37.48 -10.62
CA ILE A 33 -1.21 38.49 -10.43
C ILE A 33 -0.62 39.65 -9.62
N LYS A 34 -0.98 40.88 -9.98
CA LYS A 34 -0.58 42.07 -9.22
C LYS A 34 -1.03 41.96 -7.75
N LYS A 35 -0.21 42.37 -6.81
CA LYS A 35 -0.43 42.27 -5.35
C LYS A 35 -1.82 42.79 -4.94
N GLU A 36 -2.16 44.01 -5.37
CA GLU A 36 -3.45 44.65 -5.08
C GLU A 36 -4.65 43.79 -5.55
N THR A 37 -4.57 43.26 -6.76
CA THR A 37 -5.62 42.37 -7.31
C THR A 37 -5.71 41.05 -6.53
N LYS A 38 -4.57 40.52 -6.10
CA LYS A 38 -4.50 39.28 -5.30
C LYS A 38 -5.17 39.47 -3.94
N GLU A 39 -4.90 40.61 -3.27
CA GLU A 39 -5.51 40.92 -1.99
C GLU A 39 -7.03 41.14 -2.10
N LYS A 40 -7.48 41.83 -3.16
CA LYS A 40 -8.91 42.01 -3.44
C LYS A 40 -9.63 40.67 -3.63
N ILE A 41 -9.08 39.77 -4.46
CA ILE A 41 -9.62 38.44 -4.68
C ILE A 41 -9.67 37.63 -3.37
N ALA A 42 -8.60 37.64 -2.59
CA ALA A 42 -8.51 36.95 -1.30
C ALA A 42 -9.61 37.38 -0.32
N LYS A 43 -9.87 38.71 -0.25
CA LYS A 43 -10.94 39.27 0.60
C LYS A 43 -12.33 38.75 0.20
N ILE A 44 -12.65 38.75 -1.09
CA ILE A 44 -13.93 38.28 -1.61
C ILE A 44 -14.08 36.78 -1.36
N ILE A 45 -13.05 35.97 -1.65
CA ILE A 45 -13.06 34.52 -1.39
C ILE A 45 -13.35 34.22 0.07
N LYS A 46 -12.70 34.95 1.01
CA LYS A 46 -12.91 34.80 2.45
C LYS A 46 -14.33 35.24 2.88
N GLU A 47 -14.80 36.35 2.36
CA GLU A 47 -16.13 36.89 2.68
C GLU A 47 -17.27 35.94 2.29
N TYR A 48 -17.16 35.33 1.12
CA TYR A 48 -18.17 34.42 0.58
C TYR A 48 -17.88 32.94 0.83
N ASN A 49 -16.82 32.61 1.56
CA ASN A 49 -16.35 31.24 1.81
C ASN A 49 -16.33 30.43 0.50
N TYR A 50 -15.80 31.02 -0.57
CA TYR A 50 -15.82 30.42 -1.89
C TYR A 50 -14.67 29.40 -2.02
N GLU A 51 -15.03 28.18 -2.39
CA GLU A 51 -14.08 27.15 -2.81
C GLU A 51 -14.29 26.81 -4.30
N PRO A 52 -13.22 26.71 -5.09
CA PRO A 52 -13.35 26.33 -6.49
C PRO A 52 -13.92 24.92 -6.61
N ASN A 53 -14.87 24.73 -7.51
CA ASN A 53 -15.40 23.41 -7.79
C ASN A 53 -14.27 22.48 -8.28
N THR A 54 -13.96 21.45 -7.51
CA THR A 54 -12.91 20.47 -7.80
C THR A 54 -13.14 19.78 -9.14
N PHE A 55 -14.41 19.50 -9.50
CA PHE A 55 -14.75 18.92 -10.80
C PHE A 55 -14.51 19.86 -12.00
N ALA A 56 -14.55 21.18 -11.79
CA ALA A 56 -14.17 22.13 -12.84
C ALA A 56 -12.65 22.14 -13.10
N ARG A 57 -11.85 21.71 -12.14
CA ARG A 57 -10.39 21.56 -12.27
C ARG A 57 -9.99 20.35 -13.13
N LEU A 58 -10.83 19.32 -13.23
CA LEU A 58 -10.58 18.15 -14.10
C LEU A 58 -10.43 18.53 -15.59
N LYS A 59 -10.90 19.71 -16.00
CA LYS A 59 -10.70 20.29 -17.35
C LYS A 59 -9.48 21.22 -17.43
N ALA A 60 -8.78 21.46 -16.33
CA ALA A 60 -7.59 22.30 -16.30
C ALA A 60 -6.32 21.46 -16.57
N ARG A 61 -5.20 22.12 -16.83
CA ARG A 61 -3.89 21.46 -17.05
C ARG A 61 -3.41 20.65 -15.84
N ARG A 62 -3.95 20.91 -14.63
CA ARG A 62 -3.71 20.15 -13.38
C ARG A 62 -5.02 20.00 -12.63
N SER A 63 -5.31 18.79 -12.21
CA SER A 63 -6.50 18.46 -11.41
C SER A 63 -6.28 18.62 -9.91
N TYR A 64 -5.03 18.52 -9.45
CA TYR A 64 -4.64 18.36 -8.04
C TYR A 64 -5.26 17.11 -7.40
N ILE A 65 -5.43 16.07 -8.17
CA ILE A 65 -5.92 14.76 -7.73
C ILE A 65 -4.84 13.72 -8.00
N ILE A 66 -4.62 12.84 -7.02
CA ILE A 66 -3.78 11.65 -7.17
C ILE A 66 -4.66 10.42 -6.97
N GLY A 67 -4.60 9.49 -7.91
CA GLY A 67 -5.21 8.18 -7.76
C GLY A 67 -4.30 7.26 -6.94
N ILE A 68 -4.87 6.53 -5.98
CA ILE A 68 -4.15 5.52 -5.22
C ILE A 68 -4.92 4.22 -5.34
N ILE A 69 -4.32 3.22 -5.97
CA ILE A 69 -4.90 1.89 -6.14
C ILE A 69 -4.23 0.97 -5.14
N VAL A 70 -5.02 0.29 -4.31
CA VAL A 70 -4.53 -0.59 -3.24
C VAL A 70 -5.21 -1.96 -3.28
N PRO A 71 -4.49 -3.03 -2.87
CA PRO A 71 -5.04 -4.39 -2.91
C PRO A 71 -6.04 -4.67 -1.79
N ALA A 72 -5.88 -4.06 -0.61
CA ALA A 72 -6.75 -4.30 0.53
C ALA A 72 -6.71 -3.14 1.53
N LEU A 73 -7.88 -2.60 1.90
CA LEU A 73 -7.98 -1.50 2.88
C LEU A 73 -7.83 -1.98 4.33
N ASP A 74 -8.10 -3.24 4.61
CA ASP A 74 -7.97 -3.86 5.93
C ASP A 74 -6.53 -4.34 6.23
N SER A 75 -5.59 -4.08 5.32
CA SER A 75 -4.16 -4.36 5.52
C SER A 75 -3.50 -3.26 6.34
N ILE A 76 -2.76 -3.64 7.40
CA ILE A 76 -1.99 -2.70 8.22
C ILE A 76 -0.93 -1.99 7.37
N VAL A 77 -0.27 -2.71 6.45
CA VAL A 77 0.70 -2.12 5.49
C VAL A 77 0.04 -1.04 4.67
N THR A 78 -1.09 -1.38 4.03
CA THR A 78 -1.84 -0.43 3.21
C THR A 78 -2.25 0.80 4.01
N SER A 79 -2.76 0.62 5.22
CA SER A 79 -3.17 1.72 6.11
C SER A 79 -2.00 2.65 6.44
N ARG A 80 -0.82 2.11 6.76
CA ARG A 80 0.40 2.91 7.03
C ARG A 80 0.84 3.70 5.80
N VAL A 81 0.92 3.05 4.65
CA VAL A 81 1.28 3.70 3.38
C VAL A 81 0.29 4.81 3.03
N LEU A 82 -1.01 4.54 3.11
CA LEU A 82 -2.05 5.53 2.85
C LEU A 82 -1.95 6.74 3.79
N THR A 83 -1.66 6.52 5.07
CA THR A 83 -1.47 7.61 6.04
C THR A 83 -0.30 8.52 5.66
N GLY A 84 0.84 7.94 5.24
CA GLY A 84 2.01 8.70 4.79
C GLY A 84 1.75 9.46 3.49
N LEU A 85 1.10 8.82 2.53
CA LEU A 85 0.73 9.42 1.25
C LEU A 85 -0.28 10.57 1.44
N GLU A 86 -1.36 10.34 2.23
CA GLU A 86 -2.38 11.37 2.51
C GLU A 86 -1.74 12.62 3.11
N LYS A 87 -0.92 12.47 4.14
CA LYS A 87 -0.22 13.60 4.76
C LYS A 87 0.59 14.39 3.73
N THR A 88 1.39 13.70 2.92
CA THR A 88 2.26 14.33 1.91
C THR A 88 1.45 15.04 0.84
N PHE A 89 0.37 14.42 0.35
CA PHE A 89 -0.48 15.01 -0.68
C PHE A 89 -1.27 16.20 -0.16
N ARG A 90 -1.79 16.14 1.04
CA ARG A 90 -2.49 17.24 1.70
C ARG A 90 -1.59 18.46 1.88
N GLU A 91 -0.34 18.28 2.31
CA GLU A 91 0.64 19.38 2.44
C GLU A 91 0.92 20.06 1.09
N LYS A 92 0.76 19.33 -0.01
CA LYS A 92 0.93 19.83 -1.39
C LYS A 92 -0.39 20.25 -2.06
N ASN A 93 -1.51 20.31 -1.30
CA ASN A 93 -2.85 20.62 -1.77
C ASN A 93 -3.39 19.63 -2.84
N TYR A 94 -2.95 18.39 -2.81
CA TYR A 94 -3.53 17.31 -3.59
C TYR A 94 -4.63 16.58 -2.83
N ILE A 95 -5.63 16.07 -3.58
CA ILE A 95 -6.71 15.24 -3.07
C ILE A 95 -6.45 13.80 -3.49
N PRO A 96 -6.23 12.85 -2.58
CA PRO A 96 -6.12 11.44 -2.93
C PRO A 96 -7.50 10.82 -3.21
N ILE A 97 -7.62 10.03 -4.28
CA ILE A 97 -8.74 9.13 -4.55
C ILE A 97 -8.26 7.71 -4.35
N ILE A 98 -8.80 7.02 -3.36
CA ILE A 98 -8.40 5.65 -3.02
C ILE A 98 -9.36 4.67 -3.68
N MET A 99 -8.81 3.66 -4.37
CA MET A 99 -9.53 2.61 -5.06
C MET A 99 -9.03 1.24 -4.58
N ASN A 100 -9.91 0.46 -3.97
CA ASN A 100 -9.60 -0.88 -3.44
C ASN A 100 -9.91 -1.96 -4.48
N THR A 101 -8.98 -2.88 -4.72
CA THR A 101 -9.12 -3.93 -5.73
C THR A 101 -9.46 -5.31 -5.15
N ASN A 102 -9.37 -5.51 -3.83
CA ASN A 102 -9.51 -6.82 -3.19
C ASN A 102 -8.63 -7.90 -3.85
N HIS A 103 -7.37 -7.55 -4.13
CA HIS A 103 -6.39 -8.42 -4.80
C HIS A 103 -6.80 -8.88 -6.20
N GLN A 104 -7.69 -8.15 -6.89
CA GLN A 104 -8.14 -8.47 -8.24
C GLN A 104 -7.39 -7.63 -9.27
N ASN A 105 -6.51 -8.25 -10.05
CA ASN A 105 -5.71 -7.57 -11.07
C ASN A 105 -6.54 -6.88 -12.14
N GLU A 106 -7.68 -7.47 -12.52
CA GLU A 106 -8.57 -6.87 -13.50
C GLU A 106 -9.13 -5.52 -13.01
N LEU A 107 -9.31 -5.36 -11.69
CA LEU A 107 -9.70 -4.08 -11.11
C LEU A 107 -8.53 -3.08 -11.09
N GLU A 108 -7.29 -3.54 -10.91
CA GLU A 108 -6.11 -2.66 -11.01
C GLU A 108 -6.06 -2.03 -12.41
N LEU A 109 -6.12 -2.84 -13.46
CA LEU A 109 -6.14 -2.37 -14.85
C LEU A 109 -7.29 -1.38 -15.13
N LYS A 110 -8.51 -1.77 -14.75
CA LYS A 110 -9.70 -0.95 -14.93
C LYS A 110 -9.64 0.38 -14.17
N TYR A 111 -9.03 0.40 -12.99
CA TYR A 111 -8.92 1.61 -12.18
C TYR A 111 -7.86 2.55 -12.71
N MET A 112 -6.75 2.05 -13.27
CA MET A 112 -5.77 2.88 -13.96
C MET A 112 -6.42 3.64 -15.13
N GLU A 113 -7.16 2.95 -16.00
CA GLU A 113 -7.88 3.60 -17.10
C GLU A 113 -8.93 4.62 -16.62
N LYS A 114 -9.64 4.32 -15.52
CA LYS A 114 -10.63 5.27 -14.97
C LYS A 114 -9.97 6.53 -14.42
N LEU A 115 -8.84 6.38 -13.73
CA LEU A 115 -8.10 7.51 -13.18
C LEU A 115 -7.51 8.38 -14.29
N GLU A 116 -7.01 7.78 -15.37
CA GLU A 116 -6.57 8.51 -16.54
C GLU A 116 -7.71 9.34 -17.15
N ARG A 117 -8.90 8.73 -17.38
CA ARG A 117 -10.10 9.45 -17.86
C ARG A 117 -10.57 10.56 -16.92
N LEU A 118 -10.27 10.45 -15.63
CA LEU A 118 -10.51 11.50 -14.64
C LEU A 118 -9.46 12.60 -14.68
N ASN A 119 -8.45 12.51 -15.57
CA ASN A 119 -7.32 13.44 -15.66
C ASN A 119 -6.65 13.69 -14.31
N VAL A 120 -6.36 12.63 -13.54
CA VAL A 120 -5.57 12.75 -12.31
C VAL A 120 -4.13 13.18 -12.66
N ASP A 121 -3.45 13.85 -11.74
CA ASP A 121 -2.08 14.33 -11.97
C ASP A 121 -1.02 13.24 -11.76
N GLY A 122 -1.41 12.09 -11.20
CA GLY A 122 -0.55 10.95 -10.99
C GLY A 122 -1.29 9.76 -10.38
N ILE A 123 -0.70 8.58 -10.48
CA ILE A 123 -1.22 7.34 -9.94
C ILE A 123 -0.16 6.70 -9.04
N VAL A 124 -0.56 6.24 -7.85
CA VAL A 124 0.21 5.30 -7.03
C VAL A 124 -0.50 3.95 -7.10
N LEU A 125 0.18 2.94 -7.59
CA LEU A 125 -0.32 1.57 -7.68
C LEU A 125 0.43 0.71 -6.67
N SER A 126 -0.27 0.21 -5.65
CA SER A 126 0.21 -0.90 -4.83
C SER A 126 -0.20 -2.20 -5.54
N ALA A 127 0.66 -2.67 -6.43
CA ALA A 127 0.36 -3.80 -7.29
C ALA A 127 0.36 -5.13 -6.50
N THR A 128 -0.59 -6.00 -6.78
CA THR A 128 -0.58 -7.38 -6.29
C THR A 128 0.53 -8.16 -7.01
N TYR A 129 0.54 -8.10 -8.33
CA TYR A 129 1.65 -8.54 -9.20
C TYR A 129 1.53 -7.85 -10.57
N ILE A 130 2.62 -7.79 -11.31
CA ILE A 130 2.67 -7.09 -12.61
C ILE A 130 2.53 -8.11 -13.75
N THR A 131 1.44 -7.98 -14.52
CA THR A 131 1.19 -8.77 -15.73
C THR A 131 1.64 -8.02 -16.99
N ASP A 132 1.63 -8.71 -18.13
CA ASP A 132 1.91 -8.07 -19.41
C ASP A 132 0.83 -7.03 -19.80
N GLU A 133 -0.40 -7.20 -19.33
CA GLU A 133 -1.47 -6.20 -19.47
C GLU A 133 -1.14 -4.92 -18.68
N HIS A 134 -0.62 -5.03 -17.46
CA HIS A 134 -0.13 -3.88 -16.69
C HIS A 134 0.97 -3.14 -17.47
N LYS A 135 1.97 -3.86 -17.99
CA LYS A 135 3.07 -3.28 -18.78
C LYS A 135 2.56 -2.54 -20.03
N LYS A 136 1.53 -3.08 -20.70
CA LYS A 136 0.89 -2.40 -21.84
C LYS A 136 0.21 -1.11 -21.42
N ILE A 137 -0.52 -1.11 -20.30
CA ILE A 137 -1.15 0.10 -19.77
C ILE A 137 -0.09 1.12 -19.38
N PHE A 138 0.93 0.74 -18.61
CA PHE A 138 2.00 1.66 -18.17
C PHE A 138 2.67 2.40 -19.33
N LYS A 139 2.89 1.71 -20.47
CA LYS A 139 3.47 2.32 -21.68
C LYS A 139 2.55 3.33 -22.39
N ASN A 140 1.24 3.20 -22.19
CA ASN A 140 0.24 4.01 -22.90
C ASN A 140 -0.41 5.06 -21.98
N LEU A 141 -0.15 5.05 -20.68
CA LEU A 141 -0.69 6.04 -19.76
C LEU A 141 -0.07 7.42 -20.01
N ASP A 142 -0.91 8.42 -20.22
CA ASP A 142 -0.49 9.82 -20.26
C ASP A 142 -0.26 10.43 -18.87
N VAL A 143 -0.48 9.63 -17.81
CA VAL A 143 -0.39 10.04 -16.41
C VAL A 143 0.80 9.33 -15.75
N PRO A 144 1.69 10.07 -15.03
CA PRO A 144 2.80 9.44 -14.32
C PRO A 144 2.29 8.45 -13.27
N ILE A 145 2.94 7.29 -13.22
CA ILE A 145 2.63 6.22 -12.28
C ILE A 145 3.85 5.86 -11.43
N VAL A 146 3.63 5.63 -10.14
CA VAL A 146 4.60 5.06 -9.21
C VAL A 146 4.05 3.72 -8.73
N ILE A 147 4.86 2.67 -8.82
CA ILE A 147 4.51 1.32 -8.39
C ILE A 147 5.08 1.10 -7.00
N TYR A 148 4.28 0.56 -6.10
CA TYR A 148 4.68 0.20 -4.75
C TYR A 148 4.53 -1.31 -4.53
N GLY A 149 5.54 -1.92 -3.92
CA GLY A 149 5.54 -3.33 -3.52
C GLY A 149 6.02 -4.31 -4.59
N GLN A 150 6.01 -3.93 -5.88
CA GLN A 150 6.50 -4.75 -6.99
C GLN A 150 7.49 -3.95 -7.83
N GLU A 151 8.50 -4.63 -8.35
CA GLU A 151 9.50 -4.02 -9.22
C GLU A 151 9.04 -4.01 -10.68
N TYR A 152 9.33 -2.90 -11.37
CA TYR A 152 9.11 -2.74 -12.80
C TYR A 152 10.25 -1.94 -13.41
N ASP A 153 11.04 -2.59 -14.26
CA ASP A 153 12.30 -2.07 -14.78
C ASP A 153 12.17 -0.79 -15.63
N GLU A 154 11.02 -0.60 -16.30
CA GLU A 154 10.78 0.53 -17.20
C GLU A 154 10.06 1.70 -16.48
N GLY A 155 9.90 1.67 -15.16
CA GLY A 155 9.13 2.65 -14.38
C GLY A 155 9.74 3.04 -13.04
N ILE A 156 8.99 3.78 -12.25
CA ILE A 156 9.38 4.13 -10.89
C ILE A 156 8.73 3.13 -9.93
N SER A 157 9.58 2.33 -9.28
CA SER A 157 9.16 1.36 -8.27
C SER A 157 9.74 1.70 -6.91
N ILE A 158 8.93 1.49 -5.87
CA ILE A 158 9.34 1.57 -4.46
C ILE A 158 9.09 0.19 -3.88
N VAL A 159 10.15 -0.52 -3.53
CA VAL A 159 10.11 -1.88 -3.00
C VAL A 159 10.84 -1.99 -1.67
N ASN A 160 10.47 -2.98 -0.87
CA ASN A 160 11.26 -3.36 0.29
C ASN A 160 12.42 -4.26 -0.17
N ASP A 161 13.44 -4.37 0.65
CA ASP A 161 14.52 -5.34 0.44
C ASP A 161 14.08 -6.72 0.98
N ASP A 162 13.12 -7.32 0.27
CA ASP A 162 12.49 -8.57 0.66
C ASP A 162 13.47 -9.76 0.68
N TYR A 163 14.43 -9.77 -0.24
CA TYR A 163 15.42 -10.83 -0.28
C TYR A 163 16.35 -10.81 0.94
N ASN A 164 16.95 -9.66 1.27
CA ASN A 164 17.84 -9.58 2.44
C ASN A 164 17.08 -9.73 3.75
N ALA A 165 15.85 -9.23 3.84
CA ALA A 165 14.98 -9.51 4.99
C ALA A 165 14.75 -11.03 5.17
N GLY A 166 14.55 -11.75 4.07
CA GLY A 166 14.46 -13.21 4.07
C GLY A 166 15.77 -13.86 4.57
N VAL A 167 16.92 -13.41 4.06
CA VAL A 167 18.25 -13.92 4.48
C VAL A 167 18.43 -13.74 5.98
N GLU A 168 18.09 -12.58 6.54
CA GLU A 168 18.20 -12.31 7.97
C GLU A 168 17.38 -13.29 8.83
N ILE A 169 16.14 -13.59 8.43
CA ILE A 169 15.30 -14.60 9.12
C ILE A 169 15.95 -15.98 9.02
N GLY A 170 16.37 -16.39 7.81
CA GLY A 170 17.01 -17.69 7.62
C GLY A 170 18.25 -17.88 8.49
N GLU A 171 19.13 -16.86 8.52
CA GLU A 171 20.31 -16.87 9.38
C GLU A 171 19.96 -16.89 10.88
N TYR A 172 18.96 -16.10 11.29
CA TYR A 172 18.52 -16.07 12.68
C TYR A 172 18.05 -17.44 13.15
N ILE A 173 17.22 -18.11 12.35
CA ILE A 173 16.72 -19.46 12.64
C ILE A 173 17.88 -20.47 12.67
N GLY A 174 18.79 -20.41 11.70
CA GLY A 174 19.97 -21.26 11.65
C GLY A 174 20.84 -21.14 12.89
N LYS A 175 21.08 -19.92 13.38
CA LYS A 175 21.80 -19.64 14.63
C LYS A 175 21.12 -20.23 15.88
N LYS A 176 19.80 -20.39 15.86
CA LYS A 176 19.00 -20.98 16.95
C LYS A 176 18.95 -22.52 16.90
N ASN A 177 19.63 -23.15 15.93
CA ASN A 177 19.69 -24.59 15.71
C ASN A 177 18.34 -25.29 15.46
N HIS A 178 17.34 -24.57 14.95
CA HIS A 178 16.13 -25.18 14.44
C HIS A 178 16.43 -26.07 13.22
N LYS A 179 15.70 -27.17 13.06
CA LYS A 179 15.97 -28.17 12.02
C LYS A 179 14.78 -28.48 11.14
N ASN A 180 13.58 -28.38 11.68
CA ASN A 180 12.35 -28.77 11.00
C ASN A 180 11.53 -27.51 10.72
N ILE A 181 11.81 -26.90 9.59
CA ILE A 181 11.25 -25.60 9.25
C ILE A 181 9.97 -25.75 8.44
N GLY A 182 8.91 -25.11 8.92
CA GLY A 182 7.70 -24.84 8.16
C GLY A 182 7.70 -23.41 7.63
N PHE A 183 7.15 -23.19 6.42
CA PHE A 183 7.01 -21.85 5.88
C PHE A 183 5.62 -21.68 5.28
N ILE A 184 4.84 -20.75 5.84
CA ILE A 184 3.57 -20.30 5.26
C ILE A 184 3.88 -19.15 4.33
N SER A 185 3.91 -19.47 3.02
CA SER A 185 4.25 -18.56 1.94
C SER A 185 3.02 -18.08 1.19
N VAL A 186 3.19 -17.11 0.32
CA VAL A 186 2.19 -16.70 -0.68
C VAL A 186 2.56 -17.24 -2.06
N ASP A 187 1.63 -17.13 -3.01
CA ASP A 187 1.84 -17.55 -4.41
C ASP A 187 3.03 -16.81 -5.04
N GLU A 188 3.83 -17.48 -5.84
CA GLU A 188 5.02 -16.92 -6.53
C GLU A 188 4.68 -15.86 -7.59
N LYS A 189 3.40 -15.68 -7.92
CA LYS A 189 2.96 -14.51 -8.70
C LYS A 189 3.29 -13.19 -8.00
N ASP A 190 3.22 -13.17 -6.67
CA ASP A 190 3.80 -12.08 -5.88
C ASP A 190 5.32 -12.25 -5.81
N VAL A 191 6.04 -11.60 -6.73
CA VAL A 191 7.49 -11.76 -6.87
C VAL A 191 8.23 -11.25 -5.63
N ALA A 192 7.78 -10.17 -5.02
CA ALA A 192 8.42 -9.59 -3.83
C ALA A 192 8.38 -10.57 -2.64
N ILE A 193 7.20 -11.08 -2.32
CA ILE A 193 6.98 -11.91 -1.12
C ILE A 193 7.12 -13.40 -1.44
N GLY A 194 6.43 -13.88 -2.48
CA GLY A 194 6.40 -15.31 -2.84
C GLY A 194 7.70 -15.83 -3.43
N VAL A 195 8.52 -14.96 -4.04
CA VAL A 195 9.80 -15.35 -4.64
C VAL A 195 10.99 -14.78 -3.86
N ASN A 196 11.15 -13.43 -3.83
CA ASN A 196 12.35 -12.83 -3.28
C ASN A 196 12.51 -13.11 -1.78
N ARG A 197 11.47 -12.85 -0.99
CA ARG A 197 11.48 -13.10 0.47
C ARG A 197 11.70 -14.57 0.78
N LYS A 198 10.99 -15.46 0.09
CA LYS A 198 11.13 -16.91 0.24
C LYS A 198 12.54 -17.40 -0.10
N ASN A 199 13.09 -16.96 -1.23
CA ASN A 199 14.45 -17.36 -1.65
C ASN A 199 15.49 -16.84 -0.67
N GLY A 200 15.34 -15.61 -0.16
CA GLY A 200 16.19 -15.08 0.89
C GLY A 200 16.20 -15.98 2.13
N VAL A 201 15.03 -16.40 2.61
CA VAL A 201 14.92 -17.34 3.75
C VAL A 201 15.66 -18.64 3.47
N ILE A 202 15.43 -19.24 2.29
CA ILE A 202 16.10 -20.49 1.90
C ILE A 202 17.62 -20.31 1.89
N ASP A 203 18.12 -19.25 1.30
CA ASP A 203 19.56 -19.01 1.20
C ASP A 203 20.20 -18.68 2.54
N GLY A 204 19.46 -17.98 3.41
CA GLY A 204 19.89 -17.77 4.81
C GLY A 204 19.99 -19.07 5.60
N LEU A 205 19.02 -19.98 5.47
CA LEU A 205 19.01 -21.30 6.12
C LEU A 205 20.11 -22.22 5.59
N LYS A 206 20.39 -22.20 4.28
CA LYS A 206 21.45 -23.00 3.66
C LYS A 206 22.83 -22.74 4.27
N LYS A 207 23.13 -21.52 4.73
CA LYS A 207 24.39 -21.18 5.41
C LYS A 207 24.62 -22.01 6.68
N TYR A 208 23.56 -22.60 7.23
CA TYR A 208 23.57 -23.43 8.44
C TYR A 208 23.27 -24.91 8.13
N GLY A 209 23.35 -25.31 6.86
CA GLY A 209 23.11 -26.69 6.43
C GLY A 209 21.63 -27.13 6.47
N ILE A 210 20.70 -26.19 6.50
CA ILE A 210 19.26 -26.45 6.45
C ILE A 210 18.80 -26.26 5.01
N GLU A 211 18.56 -27.37 4.29
CA GLU A 211 18.24 -27.36 2.87
C GLU A 211 16.75 -27.62 2.59
N ASN A 212 16.08 -28.34 3.48
CA ASN A 212 14.69 -28.73 3.32
C ASN A 212 13.78 -27.93 4.23
N ILE A 213 12.79 -27.27 3.63
CA ILE A 213 11.71 -26.58 4.34
C ILE A 213 10.37 -27.10 3.84
N ASN A 214 9.38 -27.19 4.73
CA ASN A 214 8.01 -27.58 4.38
C ASN A 214 7.22 -26.32 4.07
N VAL A 215 6.85 -26.09 2.81
CA VAL A 215 6.13 -24.90 2.36
C VAL A 215 4.66 -25.21 2.19
N GLU A 216 3.80 -24.43 2.82
CA GLU A 216 2.36 -24.38 2.57
C GLU A 216 1.98 -23.00 2.04
N LEU A 217 1.09 -22.96 1.04
CA LEU A 217 0.65 -21.70 0.45
C LEU A 217 -0.61 -21.18 1.13
N ALA A 218 -0.61 -19.89 1.40
CA ALA A 218 -1.77 -19.14 1.86
C ALA A 218 -1.85 -17.80 1.11
N ASP A 219 -3.02 -17.22 1.03
CA ASP A 219 -3.16 -15.81 0.68
C ASP A 219 -2.92 -14.90 1.92
N PHE A 220 -3.20 -13.61 1.77
CA PHE A 220 -3.01 -12.64 2.86
C PHE A 220 -4.13 -12.65 3.92
N SER A 221 -5.10 -13.57 3.83
CA SER A 221 -6.22 -13.66 4.79
C SER A 221 -5.89 -14.53 6.01
N TYR A 222 -6.56 -14.26 7.13
CA TYR A 222 -6.48 -15.09 8.33
C TYR A 222 -6.93 -16.52 8.07
N ASP A 223 -8.01 -16.72 7.31
CA ASP A 223 -8.61 -18.03 7.14
C ASP A 223 -7.76 -18.95 6.25
N SER A 224 -7.19 -18.43 5.17
CA SER A 224 -6.24 -19.16 4.35
C SER A 224 -5.00 -19.59 5.17
N ALA A 225 -4.45 -18.69 5.97
CA ALA A 225 -3.30 -18.99 6.82
C ALA A 225 -3.62 -20.02 7.91
N LYS A 226 -4.84 -20.06 8.48
CA LYS A 226 -5.28 -21.10 9.42
C LYS A 226 -5.32 -22.47 8.74
N ILE A 227 -5.85 -22.54 7.51
CA ILE A 227 -5.92 -23.80 6.75
C ILE A 227 -4.50 -24.29 6.45
N ALA A 228 -3.64 -23.43 5.93
CA ALA A 228 -2.24 -23.77 5.65
C ALA A 228 -1.49 -24.23 6.91
N THR A 229 -1.70 -23.56 8.05
CA THR A 229 -1.11 -23.97 9.33
C THR A 229 -1.54 -25.37 9.75
N LYS A 230 -2.84 -25.68 9.68
CA LYS A 230 -3.37 -27.03 10.01
C LYS A 230 -2.79 -28.10 9.09
N ASN A 231 -2.69 -27.82 7.80
CA ASN A 231 -2.09 -28.75 6.82
C ASN A 231 -0.60 -28.97 7.14
N LEU A 232 0.15 -27.91 7.38
CA LEU A 232 1.57 -27.96 7.72
C LEU A 232 1.81 -28.86 8.95
N LEU A 233 1.07 -28.61 10.04
CA LEU A 233 1.24 -29.33 11.31
C LEU A 233 0.74 -30.76 11.28
N LYS A 234 -0.25 -31.07 10.44
CA LYS A 234 -0.76 -32.44 10.26
C LYS A 234 0.22 -33.34 9.51
N ASN A 235 0.90 -32.77 8.51
CA ASN A 235 1.71 -33.55 7.57
C ASN A 235 3.20 -33.56 7.90
N ASN A 236 3.65 -32.63 8.76
CA ASN A 236 5.07 -32.43 9.01
C ASN A 236 5.33 -32.23 10.52
N LYS A 237 6.48 -32.73 10.96
CA LYS A 237 7.03 -32.36 12.25
C LYS A 237 7.83 -31.08 12.07
N VAL A 238 7.39 -29.96 12.65
CA VAL A 238 8.09 -28.66 12.59
C VAL A 238 8.43 -28.17 13.99
N ASP A 239 9.55 -27.51 14.13
CA ASP A 239 9.97 -26.83 15.37
C ASP A 239 9.98 -25.30 15.24
N THR A 240 9.84 -24.80 13.99
CA THR A 240 9.74 -23.39 13.69
C THR A 240 8.82 -23.17 12.50
N ILE A 241 7.94 -22.17 12.59
CA ILE A 241 7.11 -21.72 11.48
C ILE A 241 7.50 -20.29 11.11
N ILE A 242 7.88 -20.11 9.84
CA ILE A 242 8.08 -18.81 9.22
C ILE A 242 6.78 -18.42 8.53
N CYS A 243 6.33 -17.17 8.69
CA CYS A 243 5.16 -16.65 8.00
C CYS A 243 5.57 -15.48 7.12
N SER A 244 5.07 -15.42 5.90
CA SER A 244 5.38 -14.32 4.97
C SER A 244 4.89 -12.95 5.47
N THR A 245 3.91 -12.92 6.38
CA THR A 245 3.39 -11.69 7.00
C THR A 245 3.01 -11.91 8.46
N ASP A 246 3.01 -10.86 9.26
CA ASP A 246 2.54 -10.92 10.66
C ASP A 246 1.08 -11.34 10.75
N ARG A 247 0.23 -10.95 9.79
CA ARG A 247 -1.17 -11.38 9.73
C ARG A 247 -1.31 -12.91 9.63
N GLN A 248 -0.45 -13.56 8.84
CA GLN A 248 -0.39 -15.03 8.79
C GLN A 248 0.12 -15.59 10.12
N ALA A 249 1.15 -14.96 10.73
CA ALA A 249 1.68 -15.39 12.02
C ALA A 249 0.62 -15.33 13.14
N HIS A 250 -0.24 -14.31 13.16
CA HIS A 250 -1.36 -14.26 14.12
C HIS A 250 -2.30 -15.47 13.96
N SER A 251 -2.54 -15.92 12.72
CA SER A 251 -3.32 -17.14 12.46
C SER A 251 -2.61 -18.40 12.98
N VAL A 252 -1.27 -18.46 12.80
CA VAL A 252 -0.44 -19.55 13.34
C VAL A 252 -0.53 -19.61 14.87
N TYR A 253 -0.43 -18.47 15.54
CA TYR A 253 -0.59 -18.39 17.02
C TYR A 253 -1.93 -18.95 17.47
N MET A 254 -3.01 -18.60 16.76
CA MET A 254 -4.36 -19.11 17.06
C MET A 254 -4.42 -20.63 16.95
N ILE A 255 -3.89 -21.21 15.87
CA ILE A 255 -3.92 -22.65 15.64
C ILE A 255 -3.04 -23.40 16.61
N ILE A 256 -1.83 -22.92 16.90
CA ILE A 256 -0.94 -23.51 17.92
C ILE A 256 -1.64 -23.56 19.27
N LYS A 257 -2.30 -22.47 19.68
CA LYS A 257 -3.07 -22.38 20.92
C LYS A 257 -4.29 -23.33 20.91
N GLU A 258 -5.03 -23.43 19.80
CA GLU A 258 -6.16 -24.36 19.65
C GLU A 258 -5.70 -25.82 19.80
N MET A 259 -4.48 -26.15 19.36
CA MET A 259 -3.89 -27.49 19.50
C MET A 259 -3.27 -27.77 20.87
N GLY A 260 -3.30 -26.81 21.81
CA GLY A 260 -2.71 -26.94 23.13
C GLY A 260 -1.18 -26.89 23.16
N LEU A 261 -0.54 -26.47 22.06
CA LEU A 261 0.88 -26.30 21.94
C LEU A 261 1.34 -24.93 22.44
N LYS A 262 2.61 -24.81 22.80
CA LYS A 262 3.21 -23.59 23.35
C LYS A 262 4.22 -22.96 22.39
N ILE A 263 4.19 -21.62 22.35
CA ILE A 263 5.18 -20.80 21.69
C ILE A 263 6.07 -20.19 22.79
N PRO A 264 7.40 -20.25 22.71
CA PRO A 264 8.20 -20.93 21.68
C PRO A 264 8.54 -22.39 22.03
N ASP A 265 8.08 -22.95 23.16
CA ASP A 265 8.56 -24.20 23.73
C ASP A 265 8.39 -25.41 22.81
N ASP A 266 7.21 -25.52 22.17
CA ASP A 266 6.92 -26.59 21.23
C ASP A 266 7.19 -26.17 19.78
N ILE A 267 6.82 -24.94 19.41
CA ILE A 267 6.99 -24.39 18.06
C ILE A 267 7.34 -22.91 18.16
N SER A 268 8.45 -22.50 17.56
CA SER A 268 8.79 -21.08 17.37
C SER A 268 8.06 -20.48 16.18
N VAL A 269 7.72 -19.18 16.25
CA VAL A 269 7.08 -18.46 15.15
C VAL A 269 7.81 -17.16 14.87
N ILE A 270 8.07 -16.89 13.59
CA ILE A 270 8.71 -15.66 13.10
C ILE A 270 8.07 -15.19 11.81
N SER A 271 8.07 -13.88 11.56
CA SER A 271 7.38 -13.30 10.41
C SER A 271 8.01 -11.99 9.91
N PHE A 272 7.27 -11.29 9.04
CA PHE A 272 7.66 -10.02 8.45
C PHE A 272 6.53 -9.00 8.59
N GLY A 273 6.87 -7.78 9.08
CA GLY A 273 5.93 -6.65 9.21
C GLY A 273 6.34 -5.68 10.32
N GLY A 274 6.38 -6.13 11.55
CA GLY A 274 6.79 -5.34 12.73
C GLY A 274 5.76 -4.30 13.14
N TYR A 275 4.52 -4.75 13.40
CA TYR A 275 3.44 -3.89 13.83
C TYR A 275 3.33 -3.78 15.36
N GLU A 276 2.64 -2.72 15.83
CA GLU A 276 2.46 -2.50 17.27
C GLU A 276 1.70 -3.63 17.95
N ILE A 277 0.78 -4.28 17.24
CA ILE A 277 0.03 -5.42 17.76
C ILE A 277 0.92 -6.63 18.07
N ASP A 278 2.03 -6.77 17.38
CA ASP A 278 2.95 -7.89 17.57
C ASP A 278 3.65 -7.83 18.93
N ALA A 279 3.75 -6.64 19.52
CA ALA A 279 4.33 -6.42 20.83
C ALA A 279 3.38 -6.74 22.00
N ILE A 280 2.06 -6.85 21.74
CA ILE A 280 1.06 -7.09 22.80
C ILE A 280 0.53 -8.53 22.84
N ILE A 281 0.87 -9.36 21.84
CA ILE A 281 0.55 -10.80 21.89
C ILE A 281 1.55 -11.51 22.79
N ASP A 282 1.12 -12.58 23.45
CA ASP A 282 1.92 -13.35 24.40
C ASP A 282 2.07 -14.81 23.95
N PRO A 283 3.33 -15.26 23.74
CA PRO A 283 4.56 -14.48 23.73
C PRO A 283 4.64 -13.50 22.57
N GLN A 284 5.45 -12.43 22.71
CA GLN A 284 5.63 -11.42 21.67
C GLN A 284 6.12 -12.06 20.36
N LEU A 285 5.53 -11.65 19.22
CA LEU A 285 5.91 -12.14 17.91
C LEU A 285 7.30 -11.62 17.50
N SER A 286 8.19 -12.56 17.14
CA SER A 286 9.44 -12.22 16.47
C SER A 286 9.18 -11.87 15.02
N THR A 287 9.60 -10.69 14.57
CA THR A 287 9.31 -10.23 13.23
C THR A 287 10.38 -9.27 12.70
N ILE A 288 10.60 -9.24 11.38
CA ILE A 288 11.39 -8.19 10.72
C ILE A 288 10.50 -6.97 10.52
N LYS A 289 10.96 -5.84 11.04
CA LYS A 289 10.29 -4.55 10.84
C LYS A 289 10.84 -3.85 9.61
N PHE A 290 9.96 -3.56 8.66
CA PHE A 290 10.26 -2.65 7.55
C PHE A 290 10.12 -1.19 8.00
N ASN A 291 11.01 -0.32 7.52
CA ASN A 291 11.02 1.12 7.83
C ASN A 291 9.95 1.90 7.05
#